data_de282403252eaa325fc701448af87ca7
#
_entry.id   de282403252eaa325fc701448af87ca7
#
_cell.length_a   1.000
_cell.length_b   1.000
_cell.length_c   1.000
_cell.angle_alpha   90.00
_cell.angle_beta   90.00
_cell.angle_gamma   90.00
#
_symmetry.space_group_name_H-M   'P 1'
#
loop_
_entity.id
_entity.type
_entity.pdbx_description
1 polymer ?
#
loop_
_entity_poly.entity_id
_entity_poly.type
_entity_poly.pdbx_seq_one_letter_code
_entity_poly.pdbx_strand_id
1 'polypeptide(L)'
;MQEQALSSRFAVPQAELDKQKEYAAMVETVLQSRFPNQKPLAFVHTYGCQGNVADGEKIKGILVSLGYELTEEIDNADLVLYNTCAIREHAQDRVFGNVGKRKAWKEADRGRILALCGCMMQQSYVADKIKKSYPYVDLVFGTHVIHKLPEFIYRCLCTGKRVFDLSGGDGNVVEGLPVHRDGTFKAWLPIMYGCNNFCSYCVVPYVRGRERSRDFDAVVAEAKQLIALGYKEITLLGQNVNSYNKDKDASLRFPALLRAINDIEGDFWIRFMTSHPRDCTKELIDTMASCNKVAKHLHLPVQSGNDRVLQEMNRHYNREKYLSLIAYAKEKMPDLSITSDIIVGFPGETAAEFDDTLSLVEQVRYTSLFTFIFSPRPGTKAAEMPDPFDRAEKNRRFKALTDLQEQIAGARTAAMKRKVFRVLVEEPAKEPGVLSGRTDGNVIIEFPGDESLIGSFRTVEVTEPKTWILKGKLC
;
A
#
# COMPACT_ATOMS: atom_id res chain seq x y z
N MET A 1 -8.22 -23.34 -23.84
CA MET A 1 -8.76 -24.10 -22.69
C MET A 1 -7.87 -24.08 -21.45
N GLN A 2 -6.53 -24.15 -21.55
CA GLN A 2 -5.64 -24.02 -20.36
C GLN A 2 -5.58 -22.61 -19.81
N GLU A 3 -5.70 -21.56 -20.61
CA GLU A 3 -5.71 -20.15 -20.20
C GLU A 3 -6.98 -19.73 -19.42
N GLN A 4 -8.16 -20.25 -19.85
CA GLN A 4 -9.41 -20.03 -19.09
C GLN A 4 -9.40 -20.73 -17.74
N ALA A 5 -8.70 -21.86 -17.61
CA ALA A 5 -8.56 -22.59 -16.35
C ALA A 5 -7.68 -21.87 -15.31
N LEU A 6 -6.69 -21.07 -15.73
CA LEU A 6 -5.82 -20.29 -14.84
C LEU A 6 -6.52 -19.02 -14.29
N SER A 7 -7.33 -18.35 -15.11
CA SER A 7 -8.09 -17.17 -14.66
C SER A 7 -9.20 -17.52 -13.65
N SER A 8 -9.77 -18.73 -13.74
CA SER A 8 -10.81 -19.20 -12.83
C SER A 8 -10.29 -19.65 -11.45
N ARG A 9 -8.99 -19.94 -11.33
CA ARG A 9 -8.39 -20.51 -10.09
C ARG A 9 -8.52 -19.61 -8.87
N PHE A 10 -8.47 -18.30 -9.08
CA PHE A 10 -8.51 -17.31 -8.00
C PHE A 10 -9.81 -16.50 -7.96
N ALA A 11 -10.70 -16.70 -8.89
CA ALA A 11 -12.01 -16.03 -8.88
C ALA A 11 -12.92 -16.64 -7.81
N VAL A 12 -13.62 -15.79 -7.06
CA VAL A 12 -14.67 -16.27 -6.16
C VAL A 12 -15.85 -16.75 -7.01
N PRO A 13 -16.37 -17.96 -6.76
CA PRO A 13 -17.54 -18.46 -7.47
C PRO A 13 -18.75 -17.52 -7.36
N GLN A 14 -19.50 -17.34 -8.45
CA GLN A 14 -20.68 -16.47 -8.46
C GLN A 14 -21.69 -16.83 -7.37
N ALA A 15 -21.89 -18.13 -7.11
CA ALA A 15 -22.76 -18.61 -6.04
C ALA A 15 -22.35 -18.09 -4.64
N GLU A 16 -21.04 -17.91 -4.37
CA GLU A 16 -20.58 -17.33 -3.12
C GLU A 16 -20.89 -15.82 -3.08
N LEU A 17 -20.70 -15.11 -4.19
CA LEU A 17 -21.05 -13.70 -4.26
C LEU A 17 -22.56 -13.46 -4.08
N ASP A 18 -23.40 -14.31 -4.67
CA ASP A 18 -24.87 -14.23 -4.52
C ASP A 18 -25.30 -14.54 -3.09
N LYS A 19 -24.67 -15.53 -2.45
CA LYS A 19 -24.86 -15.81 -1.02
C LYS A 19 -24.48 -14.61 -0.14
N GLN A 20 -23.41 -13.87 -0.49
CA GLN A 20 -23.05 -12.67 0.28
C GLN A 20 -24.05 -11.53 0.10
N LYS A 21 -24.71 -11.41 -1.06
CA LYS A 21 -25.83 -10.48 -1.26
C LYS A 21 -27.06 -10.85 -0.40
N GLU A 22 -27.35 -12.15 -0.28
CA GLU A 22 -28.41 -12.61 0.62
C GLU A 22 -28.11 -12.25 2.08
N TYR A 23 -26.87 -12.50 2.54
CA TYR A 23 -26.45 -12.08 3.87
C TYR A 23 -26.52 -10.56 4.06
N ALA A 24 -26.17 -9.78 3.04
CA ALA A 24 -26.29 -8.32 3.13
C ALA A 24 -27.75 -7.87 3.37
N ALA A 25 -28.71 -8.43 2.65
CA ALA A 25 -30.13 -8.16 2.88
C ALA A 25 -30.62 -8.59 4.27
N MET A 26 -30.12 -9.74 4.76
CA MET A 26 -30.43 -10.20 6.12
C MET A 26 -29.85 -9.26 7.18
N VAL A 27 -28.62 -8.79 7.01
CA VAL A 27 -27.99 -7.81 7.92
C VAL A 27 -28.78 -6.52 7.94
N GLU A 28 -29.17 -5.98 6.79
CA GLU A 28 -29.97 -4.76 6.69
C GLU A 28 -31.28 -4.90 7.47
N THR A 29 -32.00 -6.03 7.31
CA THR A 29 -33.24 -6.32 8.06
C THR A 29 -33.00 -6.35 9.56
N VAL A 30 -31.94 -6.99 10.04
CA VAL A 30 -31.58 -7.06 11.46
C VAL A 30 -31.26 -5.67 12.00
N LEU A 31 -30.47 -4.89 11.25
CA LEU A 31 -30.09 -3.53 11.66
C LEU A 31 -31.29 -2.58 11.71
N GLN A 32 -32.20 -2.65 10.73
CA GLN A 32 -33.44 -1.87 10.74
C GLN A 32 -34.32 -2.18 11.96
N SER A 33 -34.43 -3.47 12.33
CA SER A 33 -35.16 -3.88 13.53
C SER A 33 -34.52 -3.40 14.82
N ARG A 34 -33.18 -3.39 14.87
CA ARG A 34 -32.40 -3.01 16.05
C ARG A 34 -32.26 -1.49 16.22
N PHE A 35 -32.22 -0.77 15.11
CA PHE A 35 -32.04 0.68 15.04
C PHE A 35 -33.17 1.35 14.25
N PRO A 36 -34.45 1.30 14.72
CA PRO A 36 -35.61 1.68 13.92
C PRO A 36 -35.65 3.17 13.56
N ASN A 37 -34.97 4.03 14.32
CA ASN A 37 -35.03 5.49 14.16
C ASN A 37 -33.67 6.13 13.79
N GLN A 38 -32.62 5.33 13.62
CA GLN A 38 -31.28 5.83 13.31
C GLN A 38 -30.48 4.77 12.56
N LYS A 39 -29.43 5.16 11.87
CA LYS A 39 -28.46 4.22 11.31
C LYS A 39 -27.43 3.83 12.36
N PRO A 40 -27.01 2.55 12.41
CA PRO A 40 -25.88 2.15 13.25
C PRO A 40 -24.56 2.77 12.73
N LEU A 41 -23.67 3.11 13.64
CA LEU A 41 -22.41 3.76 13.33
C LEU A 41 -21.26 2.74 13.27
N ALA A 42 -20.42 2.84 12.21
CA ALA A 42 -19.21 2.04 12.06
C ALA A 42 -17.96 2.90 12.06
N PHE A 43 -17.02 2.57 12.94
CA PHE A 43 -15.67 3.13 12.96
C PHE A 43 -14.68 2.15 12.34
N VAL A 44 -13.97 2.57 11.30
CA VAL A 44 -12.96 1.75 10.61
C VAL A 44 -11.62 2.47 10.65
N HIS A 45 -10.65 1.87 11.33
CA HIS A 45 -9.29 2.40 11.37
C HIS A 45 -8.30 1.45 10.72
N THR A 46 -7.51 1.97 9.77
CA THR A 46 -6.53 1.19 9.02
C THR A 46 -5.11 1.51 9.47
N TYR A 47 -4.38 0.48 9.87
CA TYR A 47 -2.94 0.53 10.11
C TYR A 47 -2.21 -0.01 8.88
N GLY A 48 -1.07 0.59 8.53
CA GLY A 48 -0.11 -0.03 7.64
C GLY A 48 0.12 0.66 6.31
N CYS A 49 0.20 -0.12 5.23
CA CYS A 49 0.57 0.34 3.90
C CYS A 49 -0.65 0.72 3.04
N GLN A 50 -0.38 1.29 1.86
CA GLN A 50 -1.42 1.67 0.89
C GLN A 50 -2.34 0.51 0.48
N GLY A 51 -1.80 -0.73 0.42
CA GLY A 51 -2.63 -1.92 0.19
C GLY A 51 -3.66 -2.17 1.30
N ASN A 52 -3.30 -1.89 2.57
CA ASN A 52 -4.27 -1.94 3.67
C ASN A 52 -5.27 -0.79 3.60
N VAL A 53 -4.86 0.40 3.15
CA VAL A 53 -5.80 1.52 2.95
C VAL A 53 -6.85 1.14 1.92
N ALA A 54 -6.44 0.61 0.77
CA ALA A 54 -7.38 0.14 -0.26
C ALA A 54 -8.30 -1.01 0.22
N ASP A 55 -7.80 -1.91 1.08
CA ASP A 55 -8.66 -2.92 1.75
C ASP A 55 -9.65 -2.25 2.72
N GLY A 56 -9.20 -1.23 3.46
CA GLY A 56 -10.06 -0.43 4.36
C GLY A 56 -11.18 0.29 3.61
N GLU A 57 -10.90 0.89 2.45
CA GLU A 57 -11.91 1.50 1.59
C GLU A 57 -12.98 0.50 1.12
N LYS A 58 -12.59 -0.75 0.79
CA LYS A 58 -13.54 -1.83 0.48
C LYS A 58 -14.37 -2.22 1.69
N ILE A 59 -13.74 -2.37 2.86
CA ILE A 59 -14.45 -2.69 4.10
C ILE A 59 -15.47 -1.59 4.43
N LYS A 60 -15.09 -0.32 4.35
CA LYS A 60 -16.01 0.82 4.52
C LYS A 60 -17.16 0.76 3.52
N GLY A 61 -16.86 0.50 2.24
CA GLY A 61 -17.88 0.37 1.20
C GLY A 61 -18.89 -0.75 1.47
N ILE A 62 -18.42 -1.91 1.90
CA ILE A 62 -19.29 -3.03 2.31
C ILE A 62 -20.14 -2.61 3.52
N LEU A 63 -19.57 -2.02 4.56
CA LEU A 63 -20.33 -1.59 5.75
C LEU A 63 -21.42 -0.58 5.41
N VAL A 64 -21.11 0.40 4.55
CA VAL A 64 -22.11 1.36 4.04
C VAL A 64 -23.23 0.65 3.27
N SER A 65 -22.90 -0.34 2.43
CA SER A 65 -23.89 -1.13 1.70
C SER A 65 -24.77 -2.02 2.59
N LEU A 66 -24.30 -2.32 3.82
CA LEU A 66 -25.06 -3.04 4.85
C LEU A 66 -25.98 -2.12 5.70
N GLY A 67 -25.93 -0.81 5.45
CA GLY A 67 -26.76 0.15 6.18
C GLY A 67 -26.06 0.90 7.33
N TYR A 68 -24.77 0.67 7.56
CA TYR A 68 -24.01 1.46 8.52
C TYR A 68 -23.70 2.87 7.98
N GLU A 69 -23.63 3.84 8.87
CA GLU A 69 -23.03 5.15 8.63
C GLU A 69 -21.61 5.18 9.22
N LEU A 70 -20.65 5.78 8.50
CA LEU A 70 -19.27 5.86 8.97
C LEU A 70 -19.12 7.00 9.97
N THR A 71 -18.35 6.79 11.03
CA THR A 71 -18.03 7.79 12.05
C THR A 71 -16.53 7.84 12.35
N GLU A 72 -16.04 9.04 12.67
CA GLU A 72 -14.69 9.24 13.21
C GLU A 72 -14.66 9.15 14.75
N GLU A 73 -15.83 9.17 15.39
CA GLU A 73 -16.00 9.12 16.84
C GLU A 73 -16.15 7.66 17.32
N ILE A 74 -15.05 7.06 17.70
CA ILE A 74 -14.97 5.64 18.05
C ILE A 74 -15.88 5.23 19.22
N ASP A 75 -16.10 6.11 20.19
CA ASP A 75 -16.89 5.80 21.38
C ASP A 75 -18.40 5.76 21.08
N ASN A 76 -18.83 6.41 20.00
CA ASN A 76 -20.21 6.40 19.51
C ASN A 76 -20.53 5.24 18.56
N ALA A 77 -19.50 4.49 18.13
CA ALA A 77 -19.68 3.43 17.15
C ALA A 77 -20.41 2.21 17.73
N ASP A 78 -21.25 1.59 16.92
CA ASP A 78 -21.87 0.27 17.16
C ASP A 78 -20.99 -0.87 16.64
N LEU A 79 -20.14 -0.57 15.65
CA LEU A 79 -19.12 -1.47 15.12
C LEU A 79 -17.76 -0.75 15.07
N VAL A 80 -16.76 -1.35 15.70
CA VAL A 80 -15.34 -0.90 15.60
C VAL A 80 -14.55 -1.97 14.86
N LEU A 81 -13.89 -1.58 13.76
CA LEU A 81 -13.05 -2.48 12.97
C LEU A 81 -11.64 -1.90 12.82
N TYR A 82 -10.65 -2.69 13.22
CA TYR A 82 -9.23 -2.39 13.00
C TYR A 82 -8.68 -3.26 11.86
N ASN A 83 -8.30 -2.62 10.76
CA ASN A 83 -7.58 -3.26 9.65
C ASN A 83 -6.07 -3.15 9.90
N THR A 84 -5.38 -4.28 9.99
CA THR A 84 -4.08 -4.41 10.62
C THR A 84 -2.96 -4.82 9.67
N CYS A 85 -1.71 -4.45 9.99
CA CYS A 85 -0.53 -4.65 9.17
C CYS A 85 0.47 -5.62 9.83
N ALA A 86 1.04 -6.55 9.04
CA ALA A 86 2.08 -7.49 9.49
C ALA A 86 3.51 -6.96 9.26
N ILE A 87 3.68 -5.88 8.49
CA ILE A 87 5.01 -5.42 8.03
C ILE A 87 5.67 -4.49 9.04
N ARG A 88 4.88 -3.66 9.74
CA ARG A 88 5.40 -2.64 10.67
C ARG A 88 5.40 -3.17 12.09
N GLU A 89 6.59 -3.24 12.72
CA GLU A 89 6.77 -3.77 14.07
C GLU A 89 5.88 -3.07 15.11
N HIS A 90 5.94 -1.75 15.16
CA HIS A 90 5.13 -0.97 16.10
C HIS A 90 3.63 -0.94 15.79
N ALA A 91 3.18 -1.46 14.64
CA ALA A 91 1.76 -1.55 14.35
C ALA A 91 1.07 -2.58 15.23
N GLN A 92 1.75 -3.70 15.54
CA GLN A 92 1.20 -4.77 16.36
C GLN A 92 0.92 -4.29 17.78
N ASP A 93 1.87 -3.60 18.43
CA ASP A 93 1.71 -3.10 19.80
C ASP A 93 0.61 -2.04 19.87
N ARG A 94 0.55 -1.15 18.88
CA ARG A 94 -0.53 -0.15 18.80
C ARG A 94 -1.91 -0.80 18.65
N VAL A 95 -2.03 -1.84 17.82
CA VAL A 95 -3.29 -2.58 17.66
C VAL A 95 -3.71 -3.19 18.98
N PHE A 96 -2.83 -3.94 19.65
CA PHE A 96 -3.16 -4.56 20.93
C PHE A 96 -3.49 -3.55 22.01
N GLY A 97 -2.77 -2.42 22.08
CA GLY A 97 -3.08 -1.32 22.99
C GLY A 97 -4.48 -0.73 22.74
N ASN A 98 -4.84 -0.49 21.48
CA ASN A 98 -6.16 0.05 21.13
C ASN A 98 -7.29 -0.98 21.33
N VAL A 99 -7.07 -2.25 21.04
CA VAL A 99 -8.01 -3.34 21.36
C VAL A 99 -8.24 -3.42 22.87
N GLY A 100 -7.17 -3.32 23.68
CA GLY A 100 -7.27 -3.32 25.15
C GLY A 100 -8.17 -2.21 25.68
N LYS A 101 -8.07 -0.99 25.13
CA LYS A 101 -8.91 0.16 25.49
C LYS A 101 -10.40 -0.05 25.15
N ARG A 102 -10.74 -0.96 24.24
CA ARG A 102 -12.13 -1.23 23.84
C ARG A 102 -12.86 -2.21 24.73
N LYS A 103 -12.22 -2.78 25.76
CA LYS A 103 -12.87 -3.72 26.68
C LYS A 103 -14.08 -3.10 27.37
N ALA A 104 -13.92 -1.96 28.03
CA ALA A 104 -15.01 -1.26 28.71
C ALA A 104 -16.12 -0.81 27.73
N TRP A 105 -15.76 -0.32 26.54
CA TRP A 105 -16.69 0.05 25.49
C TRP A 105 -17.58 -1.14 25.06
N LYS A 106 -16.99 -2.33 24.93
CA LYS A 106 -17.73 -3.56 24.59
C LYS A 106 -18.57 -4.09 25.75
N GLU A 107 -18.07 -3.98 26.99
CA GLU A 107 -18.80 -4.42 28.19
C GLU A 107 -20.02 -3.53 28.50
N ALA A 108 -19.97 -2.25 28.13
CA ALA A 108 -21.09 -1.32 28.27
C ALA A 108 -22.28 -1.69 27.37
N ASP A 109 -22.04 -2.24 26.20
CA ASP A 109 -23.08 -2.79 25.32
C ASP A 109 -22.52 -4.01 24.57
N ARG A 110 -22.95 -5.20 24.97
CA ARG A 110 -22.55 -6.47 24.38
C ARG A 110 -23.02 -6.64 22.94
N GLY A 111 -24.02 -5.87 22.52
CA GLY A 111 -24.49 -5.86 21.15
C GLY A 111 -23.57 -5.16 20.16
N ARG A 112 -22.65 -4.32 20.61
CA ARG A 112 -21.60 -3.74 19.76
C ARG A 112 -20.68 -4.81 19.18
N ILE A 113 -20.07 -4.55 18.04
CA ILE A 113 -19.14 -5.48 17.37
C ILE A 113 -17.73 -4.92 17.39
N LEU A 114 -16.77 -5.67 17.95
CA LEU A 114 -15.35 -5.39 17.85
C LEU A 114 -14.70 -6.36 16.87
N ALA A 115 -14.20 -5.84 15.75
CA ALA A 115 -13.64 -6.60 14.64
C ALA A 115 -12.15 -6.30 14.40
N LEU A 116 -11.39 -7.32 14.05
CA LEU A 116 -9.99 -7.22 13.62
C LEU A 116 -9.81 -7.92 12.28
N CYS A 117 -9.10 -7.29 11.35
CA CYS A 117 -8.78 -7.89 10.06
C CYS A 117 -7.40 -7.48 9.55
N GLY A 118 -7.07 -7.89 8.34
CA GLY A 118 -5.85 -7.50 7.64
C GLY A 118 -4.70 -8.49 7.77
N CYS A 119 -3.53 -8.08 7.27
CA CYS A 119 -2.35 -8.95 7.14
C CYS A 119 -1.87 -9.54 8.48
N MET A 120 -1.98 -8.78 9.57
CA MET A 120 -1.54 -9.23 10.89
C MET A 120 -2.36 -10.41 11.38
N MET A 121 -3.67 -10.44 11.07
CA MET A 121 -4.57 -11.51 11.50
C MET A 121 -4.27 -12.84 10.78
N GLN A 122 -3.63 -12.80 9.63
CA GLN A 122 -3.23 -14.00 8.88
C GLN A 122 -2.10 -14.79 9.56
N GLN A 123 -1.46 -14.21 10.58
CA GLN A 123 -0.44 -14.89 11.38
C GLN A 123 -1.10 -15.70 12.51
N SER A 124 -0.96 -17.02 12.49
CA SER A 124 -1.63 -17.94 13.43
C SER A 124 -1.40 -17.59 14.90
N TYR A 125 -0.15 -17.27 15.27
CA TYR A 125 0.19 -16.92 16.65
C TYR A 125 -0.53 -15.65 17.15
N VAL A 126 -0.82 -14.70 16.26
CA VAL A 126 -1.58 -13.48 16.57
C VAL A 126 -3.04 -13.82 16.80
N ALA A 127 -3.64 -14.61 15.90
CA ALA A 127 -5.03 -15.04 16.05
C ALA A 127 -5.24 -15.86 17.33
N ASP A 128 -4.30 -16.73 17.67
CA ASP A 128 -4.34 -17.53 18.93
C ASP A 128 -4.21 -16.65 20.17
N LYS A 129 -3.36 -15.62 20.12
CA LYS A 129 -3.28 -14.61 21.20
C LYS A 129 -4.60 -13.89 21.38
N ILE A 130 -5.28 -13.49 20.27
CA ILE A 130 -6.58 -12.83 20.34
C ILE A 130 -7.65 -13.76 20.91
N LYS A 131 -7.68 -15.02 20.49
CA LYS A 131 -8.61 -16.01 21.03
C LYS A 131 -8.50 -16.15 22.54
N LYS A 132 -7.26 -16.20 23.07
CA LYS A 132 -6.97 -16.44 24.49
C LYS A 132 -7.08 -15.18 25.35
N SER A 133 -6.53 -14.06 24.88
CA SER A 133 -6.32 -12.87 25.72
C SER A 133 -7.36 -11.77 25.53
N TYR A 134 -8.15 -11.81 24.43
CA TYR A 134 -9.14 -10.79 24.10
C TYR A 134 -10.52 -11.41 23.81
N PRO A 135 -11.19 -12.02 24.84
CA PRO A 135 -12.44 -12.75 24.65
C PRO A 135 -13.61 -11.87 24.20
N TYR A 136 -13.48 -10.56 24.34
CA TYR A 136 -14.46 -9.56 23.93
C TYR A 136 -14.34 -9.10 22.46
N VAL A 137 -13.39 -9.62 21.71
CA VAL A 137 -13.29 -9.44 20.25
C VAL A 137 -14.25 -10.42 19.59
N ASP A 138 -15.20 -9.92 18.80
CA ASP A 138 -16.25 -10.73 18.19
C ASP A 138 -15.86 -11.32 16.85
N LEU A 139 -15.12 -10.57 16.03
CA LEU A 139 -14.81 -10.92 14.66
C LEU A 139 -13.32 -10.79 14.36
N VAL A 140 -12.72 -11.85 13.82
CA VAL A 140 -11.35 -11.84 13.30
C VAL A 140 -11.35 -12.51 11.93
N PHE A 141 -10.87 -11.80 10.90
CA PHE A 141 -10.81 -12.35 9.56
C PHE A 141 -9.56 -11.90 8.78
N GLY A 142 -9.15 -12.75 7.83
CA GLY A 142 -7.97 -12.52 7.01
C GLY A 142 -8.25 -11.63 5.79
N THR A 143 -7.17 -11.26 5.09
CA THR A 143 -7.24 -10.43 3.86
C THR A 143 -7.93 -11.12 2.69
N HIS A 144 -8.00 -12.45 2.69
CA HIS A 144 -8.53 -13.26 1.60
C HIS A 144 -10.04 -13.39 1.59
N VAL A 145 -10.70 -13.04 2.70
CA VAL A 145 -12.13 -13.28 2.92
C VAL A 145 -12.92 -12.00 3.19
N ILE A 146 -12.39 -10.83 2.80
CA ILE A 146 -13.07 -9.52 2.98
C ILE A 146 -14.48 -9.55 2.35
N HIS A 147 -14.68 -10.22 1.23
CA HIS A 147 -15.96 -10.35 0.55
C HIS A 147 -17.03 -11.06 1.40
N LYS A 148 -16.63 -11.85 2.43
CA LYS A 148 -17.55 -12.54 3.34
C LYS A 148 -17.97 -11.68 4.55
N LEU A 149 -17.59 -10.41 4.58
CA LEU A 149 -17.94 -9.53 5.69
C LEU A 149 -19.44 -9.47 5.99
N PRO A 150 -20.36 -9.51 4.99
CA PRO A 150 -21.81 -9.60 5.25
C PRO A 150 -22.18 -10.84 6.07
N GLU A 151 -21.71 -12.03 5.71
CA GLU A 151 -21.94 -13.27 6.46
C GLU A 151 -21.39 -13.15 7.89
N PHE A 152 -20.19 -12.61 8.05
CA PHE A 152 -19.55 -12.49 9.38
C PHE A 152 -20.33 -11.59 10.32
N ILE A 153 -20.79 -10.43 9.82
CA ILE A 153 -21.60 -9.48 10.60
C ILE A 153 -22.94 -10.13 10.95
N TYR A 154 -23.61 -10.77 9.99
CA TYR A 154 -24.87 -11.49 10.26
C TYR A 154 -24.70 -12.50 11.40
N ARG A 155 -23.64 -13.30 11.34
CA ARG A 155 -23.36 -14.30 12.38
C ARG A 155 -23.11 -13.67 13.74
N CYS A 156 -22.34 -12.57 13.82
CA CYS A 156 -22.15 -11.84 15.07
C CYS A 156 -23.45 -11.30 15.64
N LEU A 157 -24.30 -10.68 14.81
CA LEU A 157 -25.57 -10.09 15.22
C LEU A 157 -26.60 -11.12 15.70
N CYS A 158 -26.71 -12.27 15.01
CA CYS A 158 -27.76 -13.24 15.23
C CYS A 158 -27.39 -14.33 16.25
N THR A 159 -26.08 -14.72 16.33
CA THR A 159 -25.70 -15.83 17.19
C THR A 159 -24.98 -15.40 18.48
N GLY A 160 -24.46 -14.19 18.51
CA GLY A 160 -23.61 -13.70 19.61
C GLY A 160 -22.29 -14.49 19.75
N LYS A 161 -21.99 -15.40 18.82
CA LYS A 161 -20.75 -16.19 18.83
C LYS A 161 -19.64 -15.47 18.12
N ARG A 162 -18.43 -15.60 18.64
CA ARG A 162 -17.22 -15.09 17.99
C ARG A 162 -16.98 -15.76 16.63
N VAL A 163 -16.61 -14.99 15.63
CA VAL A 163 -16.32 -15.47 14.28
C VAL A 163 -14.83 -15.30 13.99
N PHE A 164 -14.17 -16.40 13.59
CA PHE A 164 -12.76 -16.42 13.20
C PHE A 164 -12.66 -17.08 11.83
N ASP A 165 -12.32 -16.33 10.78
CA ASP A 165 -12.08 -16.87 9.45
C ASP A 165 -10.75 -16.34 8.88
N LEU A 166 -9.74 -17.18 8.91
CA LEU A 166 -8.40 -16.95 8.35
C LEU A 166 -8.16 -17.84 7.13
N SER A 167 -9.24 -18.41 6.58
CA SER A 167 -9.18 -19.26 5.41
C SER A 167 -8.85 -18.48 4.14
N GLY A 168 -8.73 -19.19 3.03
CA GLY A 168 -8.55 -18.59 1.72
C GLY A 168 -7.25 -19.01 1.01
N GLY A 169 -6.38 -19.80 1.64
CA GLY A 169 -5.19 -20.39 1.02
C GLY A 169 -4.32 -19.34 0.32
N ASP A 170 -4.11 -19.49 -0.99
CA ASP A 170 -3.38 -18.51 -1.81
C ASP A 170 -4.16 -17.20 -2.04
N GLY A 171 -5.42 -17.11 -1.58
CA GLY A 171 -6.31 -15.95 -1.67
C GLY A 171 -7.11 -15.89 -2.96
N ASN A 172 -8.08 -14.97 -2.97
CA ASN A 172 -9.01 -14.77 -4.08
C ASN A 172 -8.89 -13.37 -4.67
N VAL A 173 -9.37 -13.20 -5.89
CA VAL A 173 -9.64 -11.92 -6.53
C VAL A 173 -11.16 -11.76 -6.61
N VAL A 174 -11.68 -10.66 -6.11
CA VAL A 174 -13.10 -10.32 -6.17
C VAL A 174 -13.24 -8.99 -6.86
N GLU A 175 -13.92 -8.98 -7.99
CA GLU A 175 -14.27 -7.77 -8.72
C GLU A 175 -15.62 -7.22 -8.24
N GLY A 176 -15.82 -5.91 -8.41
CA GLY A 176 -17.10 -5.25 -8.15
C GLY A 176 -17.50 -5.11 -6.68
N LEU A 177 -16.60 -5.31 -5.72
CA LEU A 177 -16.91 -5.00 -4.32
C LEU A 177 -17.18 -3.48 -4.15
N PRO A 178 -18.15 -3.11 -3.29
CA PRO A 178 -18.37 -1.71 -2.94
C PRO A 178 -17.10 -1.09 -2.35
N VAL A 179 -16.81 0.14 -2.75
CA VAL A 179 -15.63 0.89 -2.26
C VAL A 179 -16.07 2.27 -1.80
N HIS A 180 -15.76 2.61 -0.55
CA HIS A 180 -15.89 3.96 -0.04
C HIS A 180 -14.52 4.63 -0.05
N ARG A 181 -14.30 5.56 -0.98
CA ARG A 181 -13.01 6.23 -1.15
C ARG A 181 -12.82 7.29 -0.08
N ASP A 182 -11.67 7.26 0.59
CA ASP A 182 -11.31 8.29 1.59
C ASP A 182 -10.82 9.58 0.90
N GLY A 183 -10.17 9.46 -0.27
CA GLY A 183 -9.69 10.59 -1.05
C GLY A 183 -10.73 11.10 -2.05
N THR A 184 -10.78 12.42 -2.27
CA THR A 184 -11.70 13.07 -3.21
C THR A 184 -11.12 13.28 -4.59
N PHE A 185 -9.79 13.33 -4.74
CA PHE A 185 -9.07 13.58 -5.98
C PHE A 185 -7.88 12.62 -6.22
N LYS A 186 -7.56 11.76 -5.24
CA LYS A 186 -6.53 10.71 -5.33
C LYS A 186 -7.16 9.37 -5.01
N ALA A 187 -6.93 8.36 -5.86
CA ALA A 187 -7.48 7.03 -5.68
C ALA A 187 -6.40 5.95 -5.66
N TRP A 188 -6.58 4.98 -4.78
CA TRP A 188 -5.82 3.75 -4.76
C TRP A 188 -6.51 2.70 -5.64
N LEU A 189 -5.83 2.21 -6.66
CA LEU A 189 -6.37 1.18 -7.55
C LEU A 189 -5.54 -0.11 -7.44
N PRO A 190 -5.93 -1.06 -6.60
CA PRO A 190 -5.29 -2.37 -6.58
C PRO A 190 -5.43 -3.06 -7.94
N ILE A 191 -4.29 -3.47 -8.52
CA ILE A 191 -4.27 -4.21 -9.79
C ILE A 191 -3.93 -5.68 -9.60
N MET A 192 -3.31 -6.02 -8.48
CA MET A 192 -2.92 -7.37 -8.13
C MET A 192 -2.73 -7.55 -6.62
N TYR A 193 -2.72 -8.78 -6.17
CA TYR A 193 -2.52 -9.18 -4.78
C TYR A 193 -1.46 -10.28 -4.68
N GLY A 194 -0.79 -10.36 -3.52
CA GLY A 194 0.21 -11.37 -3.23
C GLY A 194 1.56 -11.14 -3.90
N CYS A 195 2.53 -11.99 -3.61
CA CYS A 195 3.89 -11.87 -4.13
C CYS A 195 4.58 -13.22 -4.21
N ASN A 196 5.23 -13.50 -5.35
CA ASN A 196 5.98 -14.74 -5.59
C ASN A 196 7.50 -14.58 -5.40
N ASN A 197 7.98 -13.43 -4.88
CA ASN A 197 9.41 -13.20 -4.74
C ASN A 197 10.03 -13.97 -3.57
N PHE A 198 9.28 -14.22 -2.49
CA PHE A 198 9.75 -14.91 -1.31
C PHE A 198 11.11 -14.40 -0.80
N CYS A 199 11.29 -13.07 -0.80
CA CYS A 199 12.46 -12.46 -0.20
C CYS A 199 12.61 -12.97 1.24
N SER A 200 13.83 -13.35 1.66
CA SER A 200 14.07 -14.07 2.91
C SER A 200 13.61 -13.36 4.17
N TYR A 201 13.48 -12.03 4.13
CA TYR A 201 13.04 -11.18 5.24
C TYR A 201 11.54 -10.84 5.19
N CYS A 202 10.81 -11.24 4.13
CA CYS A 202 9.50 -10.69 3.85
C CYS A 202 8.36 -11.65 4.20
N VAL A 203 7.42 -11.17 5.01
CA VAL A 203 6.24 -11.93 5.44
C VAL A 203 5.09 -11.89 4.43
N VAL A 204 5.15 -11.02 3.42
CA VAL A 204 4.06 -10.78 2.46
C VAL A 204 3.53 -12.04 1.78
N PRO A 205 4.35 -12.96 1.23
CA PRO A 205 3.85 -14.18 0.62
C PRO A 205 3.00 -15.05 1.56
N TYR A 206 3.30 -15.01 2.84
CA TYR A 206 2.62 -15.82 3.87
C TYR A 206 1.30 -15.20 4.37
N VAL A 207 1.15 -13.87 4.24
CA VAL A 207 -0.05 -13.16 4.73
C VAL A 207 -0.95 -12.61 3.61
N ARG A 208 -0.41 -12.52 2.37
CA ARG A 208 -1.14 -12.07 1.19
C ARG A 208 -1.25 -13.14 0.10
N GLY A 209 -0.57 -14.29 0.29
CA GLY A 209 -0.58 -15.41 -0.65
C GLY A 209 0.23 -15.17 -1.92
N ARG A 210 0.02 -16.03 -2.92
CA ARG A 210 0.66 -15.97 -4.23
C ARG A 210 0.17 -14.77 -5.06
N GLU A 211 0.96 -14.39 -6.07
CA GLU A 211 0.57 -13.37 -7.04
C GLU A 211 -0.72 -13.74 -7.76
N ARG A 212 -1.65 -12.80 -7.80
CA ARG A 212 -2.96 -12.88 -8.44
C ARG A 212 -3.28 -11.54 -9.05
N SER A 213 -3.31 -11.48 -10.37
CA SER A 213 -3.64 -10.27 -11.10
C SER A 213 -5.16 -10.13 -11.23
N ARG A 214 -5.67 -8.94 -11.09
CA ARG A 214 -7.02 -8.59 -11.45
C ARG A 214 -7.21 -8.69 -12.97
N ASP A 215 -8.44 -8.74 -13.40
CA ASP A 215 -8.76 -8.71 -14.81
C ASP A 215 -8.35 -7.37 -15.44
N PHE A 216 -7.78 -7.42 -16.65
CA PHE A 216 -7.27 -6.24 -17.34
C PHE A 216 -8.35 -5.24 -17.65
N ASP A 217 -9.47 -5.71 -18.22
CA ASP A 217 -10.58 -4.85 -18.62
C ASP A 217 -11.30 -4.27 -17.40
N ALA A 218 -11.43 -5.06 -16.32
CA ALA A 218 -11.99 -4.59 -15.05
C ALA A 218 -11.16 -3.46 -14.43
N VAL A 219 -9.82 -3.57 -14.45
CA VAL A 219 -8.92 -2.51 -13.95
C VAL A 219 -9.03 -1.24 -14.81
N VAL A 220 -9.04 -1.38 -16.14
CA VAL A 220 -9.20 -0.23 -17.07
C VAL A 220 -10.59 0.43 -16.90
N ALA A 221 -11.65 -0.38 -16.73
CA ALA A 221 -13.00 0.14 -16.50
C ALA A 221 -13.09 0.92 -15.18
N GLU A 222 -12.49 0.40 -14.09
CA GLU A 222 -12.46 1.11 -12.80
C GLU A 222 -11.65 2.43 -12.92
N ALA A 223 -10.52 2.42 -13.64
CA ALA A 223 -9.75 3.63 -13.90
C ALA A 223 -10.58 4.68 -14.65
N LYS A 224 -11.34 4.27 -15.70
CA LYS A 224 -12.27 5.17 -16.43
C LYS A 224 -13.33 5.78 -15.51
N GLN A 225 -13.92 4.98 -14.63
CA GLN A 225 -14.91 5.46 -13.67
C GLN A 225 -14.31 6.50 -12.71
N LEU A 226 -13.11 6.25 -12.17
CA LEU A 226 -12.42 7.20 -11.30
C LEU A 226 -12.16 8.53 -12.00
N ILE A 227 -11.71 8.50 -13.25
CA ILE A 227 -11.45 9.70 -14.03
C ILE A 227 -12.75 10.47 -14.31
N ALA A 228 -13.83 9.77 -14.67
CA ALA A 228 -15.15 10.35 -14.86
C ALA A 228 -15.70 11.01 -13.59
N LEU A 229 -15.36 10.50 -12.41
CA LEU A 229 -15.67 11.09 -11.11
C LEU A 229 -14.78 12.27 -10.73
N GLY A 230 -13.80 12.65 -11.57
CA GLY A 230 -12.95 13.81 -11.37
C GLY A 230 -11.64 13.58 -10.65
N TYR A 231 -11.27 12.31 -10.37
CA TYR A 231 -9.98 12.01 -9.75
C TYR A 231 -8.80 12.48 -10.59
N LYS A 232 -7.82 13.09 -9.93
CA LYS A 232 -6.62 13.70 -10.56
C LYS A 232 -5.38 12.83 -10.46
N GLU A 233 -5.38 11.86 -9.56
CA GLU A 233 -4.28 10.90 -9.42
C GLU A 233 -4.82 9.50 -9.14
N ILE A 234 -4.37 8.53 -9.93
CA ILE A 234 -4.64 7.11 -9.73
C ILE A 234 -3.31 6.42 -9.43
N THR A 235 -3.18 5.87 -8.22
CA THR A 235 -2.02 5.07 -7.85
C THR A 235 -2.33 3.57 -7.97
N LEU A 236 -1.65 2.90 -8.91
CA LEU A 236 -1.77 1.46 -9.11
C LEU A 236 -1.04 0.72 -8.00
N LEU A 237 -1.74 -0.19 -7.33
CA LEU A 237 -1.23 -0.92 -6.16
C LEU A 237 -1.10 -2.41 -6.41
N GLY A 238 -0.08 -2.99 -5.81
CA GLY A 238 0.17 -4.41 -5.70
C GLY A 238 1.32 -4.65 -4.73
N GLN A 239 1.75 -5.87 -4.53
CA GLN A 239 2.96 -6.21 -3.78
C GLN A 239 4.20 -6.27 -4.67
N ASN A 240 4.00 -6.38 -6.00
CA ASN A 240 5.01 -6.30 -7.06
C ASN A 240 4.30 -5.92 -8.36
N VAL A 241 3.99 -4.62 -8.55
CA VAL A 241 3.12 -4.16 -9.66
C VAL A 241 3.70 -4.48 -11.04
N ASN A 242 5.03 -4.49 -11.19
CA ASN A 242 5.64 -4.77 -12.49
C ASN A 242 5.67 -6.25 -12.87
N SER A 243 5.16 -7.16 -12.02
CA SER A 243 4.81 -8.54 -12.39
C SER A 243 3.35 -8.73 -12.82
N TYR A 244 2.56 -7.64 -12.89
CA TYR A 244 1.15 -7.72 -13.26
C TYR A 244 0.94 -8.55 -14.53
N ASN A 245 -0.07 -9.41 -14.46
CA ASN A 245 -0.52 -10.34 -15.52
C ASN A 245 0.54 -11.35 -16.02
N LYS A 246 1.63 -11.53 -15.25
CA LYS A 246 2.66 -12.53 -15.53
C LYS A 246 2.13 -13.95 -15.35
N ASP A 247 1.08 -14.09 -14.56
CA ASP A 247 0.38 -15.34 -14.25
C ASP A 247 -0.71 -15.68 -15.27
N LYS A 248 -1.01 -14.80 -16.23
CA LYS A 248 -2.08 -14.97 -17.22
C LYS A 248 -1.58 -14.78 -18.66
N ASP A 249 -1.66 -13.55 -19.17
CA ASP A 249 -1.39 -13.22 -20.57
C ASP A 249 -0.13 -12.34 -20.72
N ALA A 250 0.83 -12.83 -21.50
CA ALA A 250 2.07 -12.12 -21.74
C ALA A 250 1.91 -10.82 -22.55
N SER A 251 0.86 -10.69 -23.37
CA SER A 251 0.59 -9.48 -24.17
C SER A 251 -0.03 -8.35 -23.35
N LEU A 252 -0.71 -8.68 -22.24
CA LEU A 252 -1.42 -7.74 -21.38
C LEU A 252 -0.70 -7.44 -20.05
N ARG A 253 0.65 -7.42 -20.08
CA ARG A 253 1.50 -7.13 -18.92
C ARG A 253 1.41 -5.67 -18.49
N PHE A 254 2.10 -5.35 -17.39
CA PHE A 254 2.07 -4.03 -16.76
C PHE A 254 2.33 -2.85 -17.71
N PRO A 255 3.28 -2.89 -18.66
CA PRO A 255 3.43 -1.84 -19.66
C PRO A 255 2.19 -1.61 -20.52
N ALA A 256 1.50 -2.69 -20.93
CA ALA A 256 0.25 -2.58 -21.69
C ALA A 256 -0.87 -1.94 -20.86
N LEU A 257 -0.98 -2.29 -19.57
CA LEU A 257 -1.94 -1.67 -18.64
C LEU A 257 -1.67 -0.16 -18.49
N LEU A 258 -0.41 0.25 -18.34
CA LEU A 258 -0.04 1.66 -18.26
C LEU A 258 -0.46 2.43 -19.52
N ARG A 259 -0.24 1.86 -20.71
CA ARG A 259 -0.69 2.47 -21.99
C ARG A 259 -2.20 2.60 -22.03
N ALA A 260 -2.92 1.51 -21.74
CA ALA A 260 -4.38 1.51 -21.77
C ALA A 260 -5.00 2.56 -20.82
N ILE A 261 -4.43 2.73 -19.60
CA ILE A 261 -4.90 3.78 -18.68
C ILE A 261 -4.45 5.16 -19.15
N ASN A 262 -3.23 5.31 -19.69
CA ASN A 262 -2.75 6.58 -20.25
C ASN A 262 -3.64 7.10 -21.39
N ASP A 263 -4.22 6.21 -22.20
CA ASP A 263 -5.05 6.55 -23.35
C ASP A 263 -6.48 6.98 -22.97
N ILE A 264 -6.88 6.82 -21.70
CA ILE A 264 -8.16 7.36 -21.21
C ILE A 264 -8.13 8.88 -21.27
N GLU A 265 -9.16 9.50 -21.82
CA GLU A 265 -9.30 10.95 -21.86
C GLU A 265 -9.37 11.55 -20.46
N GLY A 266 -8.79 12.74 -20.28
CA GLY A 266 -8.79 13.46 -19.01
C GLY A 266 -7.42 13.94 -18.59
N ASP A 267 -7.41 14.83 -17.61
CA ASP A 267 -6.22 15.44 -17.03
C ASP A 267 -5.95 14.86 -15.64
N PHE A 268 -5.09 13.84 -15.56
CA PHE A 268 -4.75 13.10 -14.36
C PHE A 268 -3.34 12.50 -14.44
N TRP A 269 -2.81 12.05 -13.30
CA TRP A 269 -1.59 11.29 -13.21
C TRP A 269 -1.83 9.82 -12.88
N ILE A 270 -0.99 8.97 -13.44
CA ILE A 270 -0.86 7.56 -13.12
C ILE A 270 0.42 7.39 -12.30
N ARG A 271 0.29 6.91 -11.07
CA ARG A 271 1.42 6.49 -10.24
C ARG A 271 1.38 5.01 -9.97
N PHE A 272 2.50 4.45 -9.60
CA PHE A 272 2.59 3.10 -9.08
C PHE A 272 3.71 2.99 -8.06
N MET A 273 3.56 2.05 -7.14
CA MET A 273 4.52 1.78 -6.07
C MET A 273 4.81 0.27 -6.03
N THR A 274 5.82 -0.12 -5.23
CA THR A 274 6.12 -1.54 -4.98
C THR A 274 6.58 -2.33 -6.20
N SER A 275 7.53 -1.75 -6.94
CA SER A 275 8.23 -2.44 -8.03
C SER A 275 9.33 -3.37 -7.52
N HIS A 276 9.72 -4.35 -8.33
CA HIS A 276 10.86 -5.22 -8.05
C HIS A 276 11.88 -5.16 -9.20
N PRO A 277 13.20 -4.99 -8.92
CA PRO A 277 14.22 -4.86 -9.96
C PRO A 277 14.27 -6.05 -10.94
N ARG A 278 13.98 -7.28 -10.48
CA ARG A 278 13.92 -8.47 -11.35
C ARG A 278 12.89 -8.31 -12.47
N ASP A 279 11.77 -7.68 -12.19
CA ASP A 279 10.63 -7.52 -13.10
C ASP A 279 10.58 -6.14 -13.76
N CYS A 280 11.55 -5.26 -13.48
CA CYS A 280 11.70 -3.97 -14.16
C CYS A 280 12.38 -4.21 -15.52
N THR A 281 11.61 -4.03 -16.60
CA THR A 281 12.08 -4.26 -17.97
C THR A 281 12.38 -2.94 -18.69
N LYS A 282 13.17 -2.98 -19.76
CA LYS A 282 13.37 -1.83 -20.64
C LYS A 282 12.04 -1.35 -21.24
N GLU A 283 11.14 -2.28 -21.61
CA GLU A 283 9.80 -1.95 -22.10
C GLU A 283 9.00 -1.13 -21.09
N LEU A 284 9.07 -1.46 -19.79
CA LEU A 284 8.42 -0.64 -18.74
C LEU A 284 8.99 0.78 -18.71
N ILE A 285 10.30 0.92 -18.77
CA ILE A 285 10.99 2.22 -18.78
C ILE A 285 10.60 3.04 -20.04
N ASP A 286 10.59 2.42 -21.20
CA ASP A 286 10.18 3.06 -22.47
C ASP A 286 8.70 3.48 -22.41
N THR A 287 7.84 2.66 -21.80
CA THR A 287 6.42 2.99 -21.58
C THR A 287 6.27 4.18 -20.64
N MET A 288 7.01 4.23 -19.54
CA MET A 288 7.02 5.38 -18.63
C MET A 288 7.49 6.65 -19.34
N ALA A 289 8.49 6.54 -20.23
CA ALA A 289 9.01 7.68 -20.96
C ALA A 289 8.00 8.22 -21.99
N SER A 290 7.29 7.34 -22.71
CA SER A 290 6.35 7.69 -23.77
C SER A 290 4.96 8.08 -23.28
N CYS A 291 4.51 7.58 -22.13
CA CYS A 291 3.21 7.91 -21.55
C CYS A 291 3.24 9.24 -20.78
N ASN A 292 2.53 10.22 -21.24
CA ASN A 292 2.55 11.58 -20.68
C ASN A 292 1.82 11.74 -19.35
N LYS A 293 0.87 10.82 -19.05
CA LYS A 293 0.14 10.81 -17.77
C LYS A 293 0.83 9.95 -16.71
N VAL A 294 1.79 9.11 -17.09
CA VAL A 294 2.60 8.35 -16.13
C VAL A 294 3.59 9.29 -15.44
N ALA A 295 3.45 9.43 -14.15
CA ALA A 295 4.30 10.27 -13.32
C ALA A 295 5.78 9.84 -13.41
N LYS A 296 6.70 10.81 -13.50
CA LYS A 296 8.13 10.56 -13.69
C LYS A 296 8.81 10.23 -12.35
N HIS A 297 8.25 9.23 -11.68
CA HIS A 297 8.73 8.68 -10.42
C HIS A 297 8.81 7.15 -10.50
N LEU A 298 9.98 6.59 -10.26
CA LEU A 298 10.22 5.15 -10.20
C LEU A 298 10.67 4.76 -8.79
N HIS A 299 9.81 4.08 -8.05
CA HIS A 299 10.20 3.45 -6.80
C HIS A 299 10.68 2.03 -7.08
N LEU A 300 12.01 1.80 -6.93
CA LEU A 300 12.66 0.54 -7.27
C LEU A 300 13.54 0.03 -6.12
N PRO A 301 12.95 -0.70 -5.14
CA PRO A 301 13.63 -1.17 -3.94
C PRO A 301 14.83 -2.07 -4.22
N VAL A 302 16.04 -1.59 -3.95
CA VAL A 302 17.29 -2.36 -4.13
C VAL A 302 17.59 -3.26 -2.94
N GLN A 303 17.30 -2.81 -1.74
CA GLN A 303 17.49 -3.44 -0.43
C GLN A 303 18.95 -3.48 0.04
N SER A 304 19.93 -3.81 -0.79
CA SER A 304 21.37 -3.82 -0.52
C SER A 304 22.17 -3.52 -1.79
N GLY A 305 23.36 -2.99 -1.66
CA GLY A 305 24.29 -2.74 -2.76
C GLY A 305 25.29 -3.88 -3.03
N ASN A 306 25.24 -4.96 -2.26
CA ASN A 306 26.18 -6.08 -2.36
C ASN A 306 25.50 -7.36 -2.87
N ASP A 307 26.13 -8.06 -3.80
CA ASP A 307 25.54 -9.21 -4.50
C ASP A 307 25.32 -10.42 -3.57
N ARG A 308 26.25 -10.72 -2.63
CA ARG A 308 26.05 -11.80 -1.68
C ARG A 308 24.86 -11.54 -0.77
N VAL A 309 24.74 -10.31 -0.27
CA VAL A 309 23.60 -9.91 0.58
C VAL A 309 22.29 -9.98 -0.20
N LEU A 310 22.27 -9.54 -1.46
CA LEU A 310 21.10 -9.68 -2.34
C LEU A 310 20.71 -11.14 -2.57
N GLN A 311 21.69 -12.03 -2.74
CA GLN A 311 21.46 -13.46 -2.86
C GLN A 311 20.86 -14.05 -1.58
N GLU A 312 21.40 -13.72 -0.40
CA GLU A 312 20.84 -14.12 0.91
C GLU A 312 19.44 -13.57 1.16
N MET A 313 19.17 -12.36 0.65
CA MET A 313 17.84 -11.77 0.63
C MET A 313 16.88 -12.41 -0.38
N ASN A 314 17.34 -13.36 -1.22
CA ASN A 314 16.57 -14.00 -2.29
C ASN A 314 16.03 -13.00 -3.34
N ARG A 315 16.88 -12.04 -3.77
CA ARG A 315 16.44 -10.95 -4.65
C ARG A 315 16.48 -11.25 -6.14
N HIS A 316 17.23 -12.27 -6.61
CA HIS A 316 17.32 -12.74 -8.00
C HIS A 316 17.79 -11.68 -9.02
N TYR A 317 18.57 -10.72 -8.60
CA TYR A 317 19.34 -9.79 -9.43
C TYR A 317 20.62 -9.40 -8.68
N ASN A 318 21.57 -8.83 -9.40
CA ASN A 318 22.83 -8.33 -8.85
C ASN A 318 22.94 -6.80 -9.00
N ARG A 319 23.97 -6.22 -8.40
CA ARG A 319 24.29 -4.79 -8.44
C ARG A 319 24.41 -4.26 -9.87
N GLU A 320 25.14 -4.96 -10.74
CA GLU A 320 25.37 -4.56 -12.14
C GLU A 320 24.06 -4.41 -12.90
N LYS A 321 23.19 -5.42 -12.84
CA LYS A 321 21.85 -5.37 -13.46
C LYS A 321 21.02 -4.22 -12.93
N TYR A 322 21.06 -3.97 -11.62
CA TYR A 322 20.34 -2.85 -11.03
C TYR A 322 20.84 -1.51 -11.57
N LEU A 323 22.15 -1.27 -11.54
CA LEU A 323 22.76 -0.04 -12.05
C LEU A 323 22.50 0.16 -13.55
N SER A 324 22.52 -0.91 -14.36
CA SER A 324 22.19 -0.83 -15.79
C SER A 324 20.75 -0.38 -16.04
N LEU A 325 19.79 -0.86 -15.24
CA LEU A 325 18.40 -0.41 -15.31
C LEU A 325 18.25 1.07 -14.93
N ILE A 326 18.94 1.50 -13.88
CA ILE A 326 18.95 2.90 -13.44
C ILE A 326 19.55 3.81 -14.50
N ALA A 327 20.68 3.40 -15.09
CA ALA A 327 21.33 4.16 -16.17
C ALA A 327 20.41 4.32 -17.37
N TYR A 328 19.77 3.23 -17.81
CA TYR A 328 18.81 3.24 -18.91
C TYR A 328 17.58 4.13 -18.59
N ALA A 329 17.06 4.05 -17.38
CA ALA A 329 15.92 4.89 -16.96
C ALA A 329 16.27 6.38 -16.98
N LYS A 330 17.48 6.76 -16.53
CA LYS A 330 17.95 8.14 -16.56
C LYS A 330 18.26 8.64 -17.98
N GLU A 331 18.73 7.75 -18.88
CA GLU A 331 18.92 8.07 -20.29
C GLU A 331 17.58 8.41 -20.95
N LYS A 332 16.54 7.61 -20.70
CA LYS A 332 15.19 7.83 -21.28
C LYS A 332 14.45 8.98 -20.62
N MET A 333 14.67 9.23 -19.33
CA MET A 333 13.99 10.25 -18.53
C MET A 333 15.02 10.99 -17.63
N PRO A 334 15.71 12.02 -18.14
CA PRO A 334 16.77 12.72 -17.39
C PRO A 334 16.31 13.32 -16.06
N ASP A 335 15.07 13.80 -15.97
CA ASP A 335 14.48 14.37 -14.74
C ASP A 335 13.77 13.33 -13.84
N LEU A 336 13.90 12.02 -14.13
CA LEU A 336 13.27 10.95 -13.38
C LEU A 336 13.65 11.01 -11.89
N SER A 337 12.64 11.03 -11.04
CA SER A 337 12.79 10.79 -9.60
C SER A 337 12.89 9.30 -9.33
N ILE A 338 13.97 8.87 -8.70
CA ILE A 338 14.19 7.48 -8.31
C ILE A 338 14.19 7.40 -6.79
N THR A 339 13.38 6.50 -6.25
CA THR A 339 13.33 6.19 -4.82
C THR A 339 13.54 4.69 -4.61
N SER A 340 13.99 4.31 -3.42
CA SER A 340 14.29 2.92 -3.10
C SER A 340 14.11 2.62 -1.62
N ASP A 341 14.06 1.34 -1.28
CA ASP A 341 14.17 0.83 0.08
C ASP A 341 15.56 0.23 0.27
N ILE A 342 16.14 0.44 1.46
CA ILE A 342 17.39 -0.21 1.89
C ILE A 342 17.22 -0.72 3.32
N ILE A 343 17.64 -1.96 3.53
CA ILE A 343 17.68 -2.61 4.84
C ILE A 343 19.14 -2.69 5.28
N VAL A 344 19.49 -2.04 6.38
CA VAL A 344 20.83 -2.10 6.98
C VAL A 344 20.89 -3.16 8.07
N GLY A 345 22.05 -3.79 8.24
CA GLY A 345 22.27 -4.81 9.28
C GLY A 345 21.47 -6.06 9.03
N PHE A 346 21.34 -6.48 7.77
CA PHE A 346 20.84 -7.80 7.42
C PHE A 346 21.77 -8.87 8.05
N PRO A 347 21.26 -10.02 8.53
CA PRO A 347 22.07 -11.03 9.18
C PRO A 347 23.30 -11.42 8.35
N GLY A 348 24.49 -11.31 8.97
CA GLY A 348 25.76 -11.62 8.32
C GLY A 348 26.29 -10.60 7.31
N GLU A 349 25.69 -9.40 7.16
CA GLU A 349 26.21 -8.31 6.32
C GLU A 349 27.50 -7.73 6.91
N THR A 350 28.66 -7.93 6.28
CA THR A 350 29.94 -7.38 6.73
C THR A 350 30.02 -5.86 6.56
N ALA A 351 31.06 -5.23 7.14
CA ALA A 351 31.30 -3.79 6.97
C ALA A 351 31.58 -3.43 5.49
N ALA A 352 32.42 -4.23 4.81
CA ALA A 352 32.75 -4.02 3.39
C ALA A 352 31.51 -4.12 2.48
N GLU A 353 30.58 -5.04 2.79
CA GLU A 353 29.34 -5.18 2.03
C GLU A 353 28.35 -4.04 2.29
N PHE A 354 28.37 -3.47 3.50
CA PHE A 354 27.65 -2.23 3.77
C PHE A 354 28.28 -1.03 3.02
N ASP A 355 29.60 -0.95 2.89
CA ASP A 355 30.29 0.08 2.09
C ASP A 355 29.92 -0.02 0.60
N ASP A 356 29.70 -1.24 0.07
CA ASP A 356 29.14 -1.44 -1.28
C ASP A 356 27.74 -0.80 -1.39
N THR A 357 26.93 -0.87 -0.33
CA THR A 357 25.61 -0.24 -0.32
C THR A 357 25.72 1.29 -0.32
N LEU A 358 26.63 1.87 0.46
CA LEU A 358 26.90 3.32 0.42
C LEU A 358 27.38 3.76 -0.96
N SER A 359 28.32 3.04 -1.56
CA SER A 359 28.84 3.31 -2.90
C SER A 359 27.75 3.23 -3.98
N LEU A 360 26.79 2.30 -3.87
CA LEU A 360 25.65 2.25 -4.78
C LEU A 360 24.76 3.49 -4.63
N VAL A 361 24.50 3.94 -3.41
CA VAL A 361 23.69 5.15 -3.13
C VAL A 361 24.35 6.40 -3.71
N GLU A 362 25.67 6.54 -3.60
CA GLU A 362 26.44 7.61 -4.23
C GLU A 362 26.33 7.61 -5.75
N GLN A 363 26.37 6.43 -6.38
CA GLN A 363 26.25 6.30 -7.84
C GLN A 363 24.84 6.60 -8.34
N VAL A 364 23.82 6.04 -7.67
CA VAL A 364 22.42 6.21 -8.08
C VAL A 364 21.91 7.60 -7.77
N ARG A 365 22.30 8.21 -6.65
CA ARG A 365 21.85 9.54 -6.19
C ARG A 365 20.32 9.60 -6.13
N TYR A 366 19.74 8.80 -5.24
CA TYR A 366 18.28 8.72 -5.07
C TYR A 366 17.66 10.08 -4.70
N THR A 367 16.43 10.30 -5.15
CA THR A 367 15.62 11.45 -4.71
C THR A 367 15.26 11.31 -3.23
N SER A 368 14.93 10.08 -2.82
CA SER A 368 14.67 9.73 -1.42
C SER A 368 14.91 8.24 -1.21
N LEU A 369 15.27 7.85 0.01
CA LEU A 369 15.36 6.47 0.45
C LEU A 369 14.43 6.23 1.64
N PHE A 370 13.79 5.07 1.64
CA PHE A 370 13.18 4.49 2.83
C PHE A 370 14.19 3.52 3.44
N THR A 371 14.77 3.93 4.56
CA THR A 371 15.84 3.20 5.23
C THR A 371 15.28 2.46 6.43
N PHE A 372 15.61 1.19 6.54
CA PHE A 372 15.16 0.31 7.62
C PHE A 372 16.34 -0.39 8.27
N ILE A 373 16.31 -0.54 9.60
CA ILE A 373 17.15 -1.51 10.29
C ILE A 373 16.47 -2.86 10.20
N PHE A 374 17.21 -3.91 9.85
CA PHE A 374 16.67 -5.27 9.82
C PHE A 374 15.96 -5.62 11.13
N SER A 375 14.74 -6.09 11.01
CA SER A 375 13.91 -6.56 12.11
C SER A 375 13.33 -7.93 11.75
N PRO A 376 13.67 -9.00 12.50
CA PRO A 376 13.22 -10.36 12.22
C PRO A 376 11.70 -10.45 12.28
N ARG A 377 11.10 -11.13 11.29
CA ARG A 377 9.65 -11.39 11.23
C ARG A 377 9.41 -12.88 11.44
N PRO A 378 8.65 -13.29 12.46
CA PRO A 378 8.34 -14.69 12.69
C PRO A 378 7.83 -15.41 11.43
N GLY A 379 8.37 -16.59 11.14
CA GLY A 379 8.01 -17.38 9.97
C GLY A 379 8.75 -17.00 8.68
N THR A 380 9.69 -16.06 8.71
CA THR A 380 10.56 -15.72 7.57
C THR A 380 11.93 -16.39 7.72
N LYS A 381 12.55 -16.76 6.58
CA LYS A 381 13.87 -17.42 6.57
C LYS A 381 14.95 -16.57 7.26
N ALA A 382 14.94 -15.25 7.05
CA ALA A 382 15.93 -14.35 7.66
C ALA A 382 15.76 -14.20 9.18
N ALA A 383 14.60 -14.52 9.75
CA ALA A 383 14.42 -14.52 11.19
C ALA A 383 15.14 -15.67 11.91
N GLU A 384 15.51 -16.72 11.16
CA GLU A 384 16.22 -17.91 11.66
C GLU A 384 17.74 -17.81 11.44
N MET A 385 18.20 -16.78 10.71
CA MET A 385 19.61 -16.54 10.46
C MET A 385 20.32 -16.00 11.71
N PRO A 386 21.56 -16.43 11.99
CA PRO A 386 22.36 -15.83 13.04
C PRO A 386 22.60 -14.34 12.77
N ASP A 387 22.28 -13.51 13.73
CA ASP A 387 22.47 -12.06 13.66
C ASP A 387 23.59 -11.64 14.63
N PRO A 388 24.82 -11.46 14.14
CA PRO A 388 25.98 -11.18 14.97
C PRO A 388 26.06 -9.69 15.41
N PHE A 389 25.18 -8.83 14.88
CA PHE A 389 25.28 -7.39 15.12
C PHE A 389 24.39 -6.95 16.28
N ASP A 390 24.99 -6.18 17.18
CA ASP A 390 24.25 -5.48 18.21
C ASP A 390 23.47 -4.28 17.64
N ARG A 391 22.63 -3.70 18.47
CA ARG A 391 21.82 -2.54 18.07
C ARG A 391 22.67 -1.31 17.79
N ALA A 392 23.83 -1.15 18.46
CA ALA A 392 24.70 0.01 18.28
C ALA A 392 25.32 0.02 16.89
N GLU A 393 25.84 -1.13 16.41
CA GLU A 393 26.39 -1.25 15.06
C GLU A 393 25.32 -1.00 13.98
N LYS A 394 24.13 -1.57 14.13
CA LYS A 394 23.02 -1.32 13.20
C LYS A 394 22.62 0.16 13.16
N ASN A 395 22.58 0.83 14.29
CA ASN A 395 22.29 2.26 14.37
C ASN A 395 23.42 3.10 13.71
N ARG A 396 24.70 2.70 13.88
CA ARG A 396 25.83 3.36 13.21
C ARG A 396 25.70 3.30 11.69
N ARG A 397 25.41 2.11 11.14
CA ARG A 397 25.18 1.93 9.69
C ARG A 397 23.96 2.71 9.22
N PHE A 398 22.88 2.67 9.96
CA PHE A 398 21.66 3.43 9.65
C PHE A 398 21.96 4.93 9.57
N LYS A 399 22.70 5.45 10.55
CA LYS A 399 23.10 6.88 10.56
C LYS A 399 23.99 7.22 9.36
N ALA A 400 25.00 6.42 9.06
CA ALA A 400 25.88 6.66 7.91
C ALA A 400 25.12 6.73 6.59
N LEU A 401 24.16 5.80 6.38
CA LEU A 401 23.33 5.78 5.17
C LEU A 401 22.39 6.99 5.11
N THR A 402 21.77 7.37 6.22
CA THR A 402 20.83 8.51 6.25
C THR A 402 21.56 9.83 6.06
N ASP A 403 22.75 10.01 6.65
CA ASP A 403 23.58 11.20 6.48
C ASP A 403 24.02 11.37 5.01
N LEU A 404 24.43 10.27 4.35
CA LEU A 404 24.78 10.28 2.94
C LEU A 404 23.56 10.65 2.06
N GLN A 405 22.41 10.06 2.33
CA GLN A 405 21.19 10.33 1.56
C GLN A 405 20.71 11.78 1.77
N GLU A 406 20.85 12.34 2.96
CA GLU A 406 20.51 13.73 3.23
C GLU A 406 21.37 14.70 2.40
N GLN A 407 22.69 14.45 2.30
CA GLN A 407 23.59 15.23 1.45
C GLN A 407 23.19 15.15 -0.02
N ILE A 408 22.86 13.94 -0.51
CA ILE A 408 22.42 13.72 -1.89
C ILE A 408 21.10 14.44 -2.16
N ALA A 409 20.13 14.32 -1.26
CA ALA A 409 18.82 14.97 -1.39
C ALA A 409 18.98 16.50 -1.42
N GLY A 410 19.76 17.08 -0.52
CA GLY A 410 20.05 18.51 -0.50
C GLY A 410 20.68 19.01 -1.80
N ALA A 411 21.66 18.27 -2.35
CA ALA A 411 22.28 18.63 -3.63
C ALA A 411 21.29 18.53 -4.81
N ARG A 412 20.40 17.51 -4.82
CA ARG A 412 19.38 17.35 -5.86
C ARG A 412 18.33 18.45 -5.81
N THR A 413 17.82 18.78 -4.63
CA THR A 413 16.81 19.84 -4.47
C THR A 413 17.41 21.22 -4.75
N ALA A 414 18.67 21.49 -4.38
CA ALA A 414 19.36 22.72 -4.74
C ALA A 414 19.39 22.96 -6.27
N ALA A 415 19.55 21.89 -7.06
CA ALA A 415 19.52 21.95 -8.53
C ALA A 415 18.12 22.22 -9.10
N MET A 416 17.07 22.21 -8.28
CA MET A 416 15.68 22.51 -8.69
C MET A 416 15.34 24.01 -8.54
N LYS A 417 16.22 24.84 -7.96
CA LYS A 417 15.98 26.29 -7.83
C LYS A 417 15.69 26.94 -9.17
N ARG A 418 14.63 27.74 -9.23
CA ARG A 418 14.08 28.41 -10.44
C ARG A 418 13.48 27.45 -11.49
N LYS A 419 13.46 26.15 -11.25
CA LYS A 419 12.68 25.24 -12.10
C LYS A 419 11.20 25.43 -11.83
N VAL A 420 10.41 25.18 -12.88
CA VAL A 420 8.95 25.26 -12.85
C VAL A 420 8.39 23.85 -12.93
N PHE A 421 7.49 23.51 -12.01
CA PHE A 421 6.87 22.19 -11.93
C PHE A 421 5.36 22.29 -12.03
N ARG A 422 4.76 21.31 -12.67
CA ARG A 422 3.35 21.02 -12.51
C ARG A 422 3.16 20.28 -11.19
N VAL A 423 2.21 20.72 -10.37
CA VAL A 423 1.98 20.27 -9.01
C VAL A 423 0.51 19.93 -8.83
N LEU A 424 0.22 18.75 -8.28
CA LEU A 424 -1.10 18.44 -7.73
C LEU A 424 -1.14 18.99 -6.31
N VAL A 425 -2.04 19.93 -6.06
CA VAL A 425 -2.23 20.55 -4.74
C VAL A 425 -3.00 19.56 -3.85
N GLU A 426 -2.43 19.23 -2.69
CA GLU A 426 -2.96 18.10 -1.88
C GLU A 426 -3.65 18.55 -0.61
N GLU A 427 -3.06 19.46 0.14
CA GLU A 427 -3.51 19.82 1.48
C GLU A 427 -2.98 21.20 1.92
N PRO A 428 -3.51 21.79 2.98
CA PRO A 428 -2.89 22.91 3.65
C PRO A 428 -1.55 22.49 4.26
N ALA A 429 -0.52 23.34 4.14
CA ALA A 429 0.73 23.15 4.85
C ALA A 429 0.59 23.55 6.33
N LYS A 430 1.65 23.35 7.13
CA LYS A 430 1.63 23.77 8.54
C LYS A 430 1.54 25.28 8.73
N GLU A 431 2.07 26.05 7.79
CA GLU A 431 2.05 27.50 7.78
C GLU A 431 0.71 28.00 7.23
N PRO A 432 -0.03 28.87 7.94
CA PRO A 432 -1.32 29.39 7.46
C PRO A 432 -1.20 30.11 6.11
N GLY A 433 -2.14 29.85 5.19
CA GLY A 433 -2.14 30.45 3.84
C GLY A 433 -1.12 29.83 2.88
N VAL A 434 -0.48 28.72 3.28
CA VAL A 434 0.44 27.96 2.44
C VAL A 434 -0.17 26.60 2.14
N LEU A 435 -0.07 26.17 0.89
CA LEU A 435 -0.50 24.85 0.42
C LEU A 435 0.70 23.95 0.19
N SER A 436 0.46 22.67 0.35
CA SER A 436 1.40 21.58 0.04
C SER A 436 0.88 20.78 -1.14
N GLY A 437 1.75 20.43 -2.06
CA GLY A 437 1.43 19.57 -3.20
C GLY A 437 2.64 18.75 -3.63
N ARG A 438 2.44 17.92 -4.65
CA ARG A 438 3.50 17.06 -5.19
C ARG A 438 3.68 17.27 -6.67
N THR A 439 4.94 17.24 -7.11
CA THR A 439 5.30 17.17 -8.51
C THR A 439 5.02 15.78 -9.08
N ASP A 440 5.11 15.61 -10.40
CA ASP A 440 5.09 14.28 -11.04
C ASP A 440 6.22 13.36 -10.54
N GLY A 441 7.39 13.93 -10.22
CA GLY A 441 8.49 13.23 -9.57
C GLY A 441 8.28 12.91 -8.07
N ASN A 442 7.08 13.16 -7.53
CA ASN A 442 6.72 12.91 -6.13
C ASN A 442 7.48 13.76 -5.09
N VAL A 443 8.02 14.90 -5.51
CA VAL A 443 8.70 15.86 -4.62
C VAL A 443 7.67 16.81 -4.03
N ILE A 444 7.75 17.05 -2.72
CA ILE A 444 6.85 17.97 -2.02
C ILE A 444 7.25 19.40 -2.34
N ILE A 445 6.27 20.23 -2.67
CA ILE A 445 6.44 21.66 -2.84
C ILE A 445 5.36 22.41 -2.07
N GLU A 446 5.77 23.42 -1.30
CA GLU A 446 4.88 24.30 -0.55
C GLU A 446 4.92 25.71 -1.15
N PHE A 447 3.75 26.35 -1.26
CA PHE A 447 3.62 27.67 -1.86
C PHE A 447 2.38 28.40 -1.30
N PRO A 448 2.39 29.75 -1.24
CA PRO A 448 1.21 30.52 -0.84
C PRO A 448 0.04 30.27 -1.79
N GLY A 449 -1.15 30.05 -1.23
CA GLY A 449 -2.35 29.81 -2.03
C GLY A 449 -3.60 29.63 -1.20
N ASP A 450 -4.76 29.72 -1.86
CA ASP A 450 -6.07 29.51 -1.27
C ASP A 450 -6.47 28.02 -1.29
N GLU A 451 -7.16 27.55 -0.26
CA GLU A 451 -7.56 26.14 -0.13
C GLU A 451 -8.48 25.64 -1.27
N SER A 452 -9.16 26.54 -2.00
CA SER A 452 -9.94 26.18 -3.18
C SER A 452 -9.10 25.56 -4.31
N LEU A 453 -7.77 25.70 -4.26
CA LEU A 453 -6.86 25.08 -5.20
C LEU A 453 -6.61 23.59 -4.93
N ILE A 454 -6.97 23.08 -3.75
CA ILE A 454 -6.78 21.68 -3.39
C ILE A 454 -7.52 20.76 -4.37
N GLY A 455 -6.86 19.68 -4.78
CA GLY A 455 -7.36 18.75 -5.80
C GLY A 455 -7.18 19.22 -7.25
N SER A 456 -6.48 20.34 -7.47
CA SER A 456 -6.22 20.86 -8.82
C SER A 456 -4.73 20.85 -9.16
N PHE A 457 -4.42 20.82 -10.45
CA PHE A 457 -3.05 21.02 -10.93
C PHE A 457 -2.73 22.51 -11.02
N ARG A 458 -1.55 22.88 -10.55
CA ARG A 458 -1.01 24.23 -10.64
C ARG A 458 0.43 24.20 -11.14
N THR A 459 0.88 25.31 -11.71
CA THR A 459 2.28 25.51 -12.10
C THR A 459 2.96 26.34 -11.03
N VAL A 460 4.07 25.84 -10.51
CA VAL A 460 4.80 26.44 -9.37
C VAL A 460 6.28 26.56 -9.70
N GLU A 461 6.85 27.77 -9.56
CA GLU A 461 8.29 28.02 -9.65
C GLU A 461 8.94 27.82 -8.28
N VAL A 462 10.04 27.08 -8.23
CA VAL A 462 10.83 26.87 -7.00
C VAL A 462 11.63 28.12 -6.66
N THR A 463 11.35 28.71 -5.52
CA THR A 463 12.06 29.91 -5.00
C THR A 463 13.18 29.55 -4.04
N GLU A 464 12.91 28.61 -3.10
CA GLU A 464 13.84 28.16 -2.07
C GLU A 464 13.80 26.62 -1.94
N PRO A 465 14.84 25.91 -2.37
CA PRO A 465 14.95 24.48 -2.14
C PRO A 465 15.44 24.20 -0.70
N LYS A 466 14.73 23.30 0.01
CA LYS A 466 15.19 22.66 1.26
C LYS A 466 15.43 21.18 1.00
N THR A 467 16.11 20.48 1.89
CA THR A 467 16.50 19.08 1.68
C THR A 467 15.34 18.18 1.27
N TRP A 468 14.19 18.33 1.91
CA TRP A 468 13.05 17.41 1.72
C TRP A 468 11.79 18.08 1.15
N ILE A 469 11.73 19.40 1.16
CA ILE A 469 10.58 20.20 0.73
C ILE A 469 11.10 21.37 -0.09
N LEU A 470 10.45 21.65 -1.21
CA LEU A 470 10.69 22.85 -2.00
C LEU A 470 9.73 23.96 -1.53
N LYS A 471 10.18 25.20 -1.47
CA LYS A 471 9.29 26.36 -1.39
C LYS A 471 9.16 26.97 -2.77
N GLY A 472 7.96 27.43 -3.12
CA GLY A 472 7.68 27.99 -4.44
C GLY A 472 6.68 29.12 -4.42
N LYS A 473 6.36 29.59 -5.60
CA LYS A 473 5.27 30.56 -5.87
C LYS A 473 4.48 30.12 -7.10
N LEU A 474 3.20 30.43 -7.13
CA LEU A 474 2.35 30.25 -8.33
C LEU A 474 2.89 31.07 -9.51
N CYS A 475 2.84 30.48 -10.72
CA CYS A 475 3.14 31.13 -12.00
C CYS A 475 1.89 31.72 -12.62
#